data_fa3967c00e6756d7f75118106c100aa7
#
_entry.id   fa3967c00e6756d7f75118106c100aa7
#
_cell.length_a   1.000
_cell.length_b   1.000
_cell.length_c   1.000
_cell.angle_alpha   90.00
_cell.angle_beta   90.00
_cell.angle_gamma   90.00
#
_symmetry.space_group_name_H-M   'P 1'
#
loop_
_entity.id
_entity.type
_entity.pdbx_description
1 polymer ?
#
loop_
_entity_poly.entity_id
_entity_poly.type
_entity_poly.pdbx_seq_one_letter_code
_entity_poly.pdbx_strand_id
1 'polypeptide(L)'
;MLWQPDPSLVTDDRVLPSGLRVRFIRFSKPCLAGRSILFFSDLHIRTAGIQGFFPFTRQSGGTEWLTNAFRELFETISMPDCIAFGGDLAGDAAWIDRAVEFLRTIPDGPDKFAVCGNWELRRRWITPERWSDIFAEAGFRLLRNETAEAHGILFHGLDDAKEGDGLSRAASIPLSENVCVLSHNPDTAAAMLPSESLGGAPLILCGHTHGGQFRVPGFGAILTSSQFGKRLEYGPYRHNTTGAEMYVTAGIGATWFHARVCCPPEVLMVNFC
;
A
#
# COMPACT_ATOMS: atom_id res chain seq x y z
N MET A 1 19.63 3.20 12.50
CA MET A 1 18.61 3.37 11.47
C MET A 1 17.93 4.70 11.70
N LEU A 2 17.68 5.49 10.64
CA LEU A 2 17.10 6.83 10.76
C LEU A 2 15.56 6.82 10.88
N TRP A 3 14.91 5.70 10.54
CA TRP A 3 13.48 5.50 10.67
C TRP A 3 13.11 4.91 12.03
N GLN A 4 12.18 5.53 12.73
CA GLN A 4 11.68 5.08 14.04
C GLN A 4 10.16 4.93 14.01
N PRO A 5 9.58 3.94 14.72
CA PRO A 5 8.15 3.82 14.86
C PRO A 5 7.53 5.09 15.46
N ASP A 6 6.44 5.56 14.84
CA ASP A 6 5.68 6.73 15.32
C ASP A 6 4.18 6.40 15.41
N PRO A 7 3.73 5.74 16.48
CA PRO A 7 2.33 5.35 16.63
C PRO A 7 1.37 6.55 16.76
N SER A 8 1.87 7.77 16.99
CA SER A 8 1.03 8.97 17.10
C SER A 8 0.34 9.34 15.79
N LEU A 9 0.84 8.85 14.65
CA LEU A 9 0.23 9.05 13.34
C LEU A 9 -1.10 8.30 13.17
N VAL A 10 -1.37 7.23 13.94
CA VAL A 10 -2.64 6.51 13.92
C VAL A 10 -3.65 7.20 14.82
N THR A 11 -4.77 7.63 14.25
CA THR A 11 -5.82 8.36 14.97
C THR A 11 -7.03 7.52 15.30
N ASP A 12 -7.33 6.48 14.51
CA ASP A 12 -8.45 5.56 14.72
C ASP A 12 -8.16 4.20 14.07
N ASP A 13 -8.82 3.16 14.53
CA ASP A 13 -8.64 1.78 14.06
C ASP A 13 -10.00 1.05 14.15
N ARG A 14 -10.59 0.70 13.02
CA ARG A 14 -11.90 0.03 12.95
C ARG A 14 -11.77 -1.30 12.24
N VAL A 15 -12.47 -2.30 12.74
CA VAL A 15 -12.62 -3.59 12.07
C VAL A 15 -14.05 -3.72 11.58
N LEU A 16 -14.20 -3.88 10.27
CA LEU A 16 -15.51 -4.04 9.63
C LEU A 16 -16.08 -5.45 9.89
N PRO A 17 -17.40 -5.68 9.70
CA PRO A 17 -18.02 -7.00 9.81
C PRO A 17 -17.33 -8.07 8.96
N SER A 18 -16.81 -7.71 7.79
CA SER A 18 -16.00 -8.58 6.93
C SER A 18 -14.67 -9.02 7.54
N GLY A 19 -14.22 -8.38 8.62
CA GLY A 19 -12.90 -8.56 9.21
C GLY A 19 -11.81 -7.68 8.59
N LEU A 20 -12.14 -6.86 7.58
CA LEU A 20 -11.21 -5.86 7.03
C LEU A 20 -10.98 -4.76 8.06
N ARG A 21 -9.72 -4.46 8.35
CA ARG A 21 -9.32 -3.34 9.20
C ARG A 21 -9.21 -2.07 8.38
N VAL A 22 -9.82 -0.99 8.87
CA VAL A 22 -9.63 0.36 8.36
C VAL A 22 -8.82 1.13 9.37
N ARG A 23 -7.63 1.54 9.00
CA ARG A 23 -6.77 2.33 9.85
C ARG A 23 -6.73 3.78 9.39
N PHE A 24 -7.09 4.69 10.28
CA PHE A 24 -7.09 6.12 10.02
C PHE A 24 -5.76 6.71 10.47
N ILE A 25 -5.11 7.41 9.53
CA ILE A 25 -3.81 8.03 9.76
C ILE A 25 -3.93 9.52 9.48
N ARG A 26 -3.26 10.32 10.30
CA ARG A 26 -3.24 11.77 10.12
C ARG A 26 -1.82 12.26 9.93
N PHE A 27 -1.64 13.03 8.87
CA PHE A 27 -0.39 13.71 8.56
C PHE A 27 -0.59 15.22 8.60
N SER A 28 0.34 15.91 9.29
CA SER A 28 0.33 17.37 9.35
C SER A 28 1.00 17.94 8.11
N LYS A 29 0.18 18.29 7.11
CA LYS A 29 0.56 18.91 5.85
C LYS A 29 -0.41 20.05 5.55
N PRO A 30 -0.18 21.26 6.07
CA PRO A 30 -1.14 22.37 5.92
C PRO A 30 -1.50 22.69 4.47
N CYS A 31 -0.57 22.49 3.53
CA CYS A 31 -0.83 22.69 2.10
C CYS A 31 -1.84 21.68 1.51
N LEU A 32 -2.09 20.56 2.20
CA LEU A 32 -3.02 19.49 1.83
C LEU A 32 -4.20 19.36 2.80
N ALA A 33 -4.37 20.30 3.73
CA ALA A 33 -5.41 20.21 4.75
C ALA A 33 -6.80 19.94 4.16
N GLY A 34 -7.49 18.94 4.71
CA GLY A 34 -8.80 18.49 4.25
C GLY A 34 -8.76 17.49 3.09
N ARG A 35 -7.60 17.16 2.54
CA ARG A 35 -7.44 16.10 1.53
C ARG A 35 -7.33 14.73 2.17
N SER A 36 -7.67 13.71 1.36
CA SER A 36 -7.67 12.33 1.84
C SER A 36 -7.26 11.33 0.76
N ILE A 37 -6.62 10.24 1.19
CA ILE A 37 -6.22 9.12 0.32
C ILE A 37 -6.69 7.81 0.96
N LEU A 38 -7.36 6.96 0.19
CA LEU A 38 -7.51 5.55 0.54
C LEU A 38 -6.35 4.78 -0.06
N PHE A 39 -5.56 4.11 0.78
CA PHE A 39 -4.45 3.27 0.32
C PHE A 39 -4.68 1.80 0.69
N PHE A 40 -4.45 0.91 -0.27
CA PHE A 40 -4.46 -0.53 -0.06
C PHE A 40 -3.40 -1.22 -0.94
N SER A 41 -2.99 -2.43 -0.56
CA SER A 41 -1.88 -3.14 -1.21
C SER A 41 -1.98 -4.64 -1.03
N ASP A 42 -1.19 -5.39 -1.78
CA ASP A 42 -0.95 -6.82 -1.57
C ASP A 42 -2.23 -7.65 -1.61
N LEU A 43 -3.01 -7.52 -2.68
CA LEU A 43 -4.25 -8.29 -2.85
C LEU A 43 -3.96 -9.77 -3.08
N HIS A 44 -2.91 -10.08 -3.86
CA HIS A 44 -2.55 -11.44 -4.23
C HIS A 44 -3.75 -12.29 -4.62
N ILE A 45 -4.65 -11.75 -5.45
CA ILE A 45 -5.86 -12.44 -5.86
C ILE A 45 -5.53 -13.77 -6.51
N ARG A 46 -6.14 -14.83 -5.99
CA ARG A 46 -6.03 -16.21 -6.46
C ARG A 46 -7.31 -16.96 -6.15
N THR A 47 -7.34 -18.29 -6.33
CA THR A 47 -8.52 -19.16 -6.04
C THR A 47 -9.12 -19.00 -4.66
N ALA A 48 -8.40 -18.35 -3.76
CA ALA A 48 -8.80 -18.27 -2.36
C ALA A 48 -9.07 -16.81 -1.96
N GLY A 49 -10.24 -16.49 -1.43
CA GLY A 49 -10.56 -15.25 -0.69
C GLY A 49 -10.11 -15.32 0.76
N ILE A 50 -10.61 -14.43 1.61
CA ILE A 50 -10.30 -14.41 3.04
C ILE A 50 -11.51 -14.87 3.84
N GLN A 51 -11.30 -15.82 4.75
CA GLN A 51 -12.29 -16.32 5.70
C GLN A 51 -11.69 -16.44 7.08
N GLY A 52 -12.53 -16.32 8.11
CA GLY A 52 -12.14 -16.52 9.50
C GLY A 52 -12.28 -15.27 10.34
N PHE A 53 -12.06 -15.44 11.63
CA PHE A 53 -12.18 -14.39 12.63
C PHE A 53 -10.81 -14.07 13.26
N PHE A 54 -10.63 -12.81 13.61
CA PHE A 54 -9.49 -12.46 14.46
C PHE A 54 -9.42 -13.36 15.69
N PRO A 55 -8.25 -13.89 16.11
CA PRO A 55 -6.92 -13.57 15.58
C PRO A 55 -6.47 -14.40 14.37
N PHE A 56 -7.29 -15.32 13.86
CA PHE A 56 -6.93 -16.22 12.76
C PHE A 56 -7.80 -15.97 11.54
N THR A 57 -7.18 -15.64 10.41
CA THR A 57 -7.83 -15.55 9.11
C THR A 57 -7.13 -16.46 8.11
N ARG A 58 -7.91 -17.14 7.28
CA ARG A 58 -7.42 -17.99 6.21
C ARG A 58 -7.92 -17.47 4.87
N GLN A 59 -7.07 -17.47 3.88
CA GLN A 59 -7.46 -17.11 2.53
C GLN A 59 -8.23 -18.27 1.87
N SER A 60 -9.46 -18.03 1.43
CA SER A 60 -10.33 -19.01 0.75
C SER A 60 -11.27 -18.34 -0.25
N GLY A 61 -11.36 -18.87 -1.49
CA GLY A 61 -12.40 -18.64 -2.50
C GLY A 61 -12.65 -17.23 -3.07
N GLY A 62 -11.89 -16.80 -4.06
CA GLY A 62 -12.28 -15.77 -5.04
C GLY A 62 -12.30 -14.30 -4.57
N THR A 63 -12.88 -13.44 -5.41
CA THR A 63 -12.96 -11.97 -5.19
C THR A 63 -14.22 -11.54 -4.42
N GLU A 64 -15.17 -12.44 -4.16
CA GLU A 64 -16.46 -12.12 -3.54
C GLU A 64 -16.30 -11.46 -2.16
N TRP A 65 -15.39 -12.01 -1.31
CA TRP A 65 -15.10 -11.41 -0.02
C TRP A 65 -14.55 -9.98 -0.17
N LEU A 66 -13.62 -9.77 -1.13
CA LEU A 66 -13.04 -8.45 -1.38
C LEU A 66 -14.12 -7.44 -1.80
N THR A 67 -14.99 -7.83 -2.75
CA THR A 67 -16.08 -6.98 -3.22
C THR A 67 -17.02 -6.60 -2.08
N ASN A 68 -17.38 -7.56 -1.22
CA ASN A 68 -18.22 -7.29 -0.05
C ASN A 68 -17.52 -6.40 0.97
N ALA A 69 -16.24 -6.67 1.27
CA ALA A 69 -15.46 -5.89 2.23
C ALA A 69 -15.27 -4.43 1.76
N PHE A 70 -15.04 -4.22 0.44
CA PHE A 70 -14.91 -2.87 -0.10
C PHE A 70 -16.26 -2.15 -0.18
N ARG A 71 -17.37 -2.85 -0.40
CA ARG A 71 -18.70 -2.24 -0.28
C ARG A 71 -18.94 -1.75 1.15
N GLU A 72 -18.71 -2.60 2.16
CA GLU A 72 -18.79 -2.19 3.58
C GLU A 72 -17.85 -1.02 3.90
N LEU A 73 -16.64 -1.02 3.33
CA LEU A 73 -15.67 0.05 3.49
C LEU A 73 -16.26 1.39 3.02
N PHE A 74 -16.76 1.45 1.77
CA PHE A 74 -17.31 2.68 1.20
C PHE A 74 -18.65 3.11 1.80
N GLU A 75 -19.37 2.22 2.47
CA GLU A 75 -20.52 2.57 3.32
C GLU A 75 -20.08 3.18 4.69
N THR A 76 -18.86 2.91 5.12
CA THR A 76 -18.34 3.28 6.44
C THR A 76 -17.49 4.55 6.43
N ILE A 77 -16.74 4.80 5.37
CA ILE A 77 -15.86 5.97 5.21
C ILE A 77 -16.49 7.03 4.32
N SER A 78 -16.08 8.28 4.49
CA SER A 78 -16.33 9.30 3.46
C SER A 78 -15.52 8.98 2.21
N MET A 79 -16.08 9.28 1.03
CA MET A 79 -15.36 9.09 -0.23
C MET A 79 -14.04 9.87 -0.21
N PRO A 80 -12.88 9.22 -0.43
CA PRO A 80 -11.60 9.90 -0.46
C PRO A 80 -11.44 10.75 -1.72
N ASP A 81 -10.54 11.74 -1.70
CA ASP A 81 -10.18 12.50 -2.89
C ASP A 81 -9.42 11.61 -3.90
N CYS A 82 -8.53 10.77 -3.40
CA CYS A 82 -7.72 9.85 -4.22
C CYS A 82 -7.72 8.43 -3.65
N ILE A 83 -7.49 7.47 -4.53
CA ILE A 83 -7.28 6.06 -4.16
C ILE A 83 -5.93 5.62 -4.71
N ALA A 84 -5.11 4.99 -3.87
CA ALA A 84 -3.79 4.51 -4.26
C ALA A 84 -3.65 3.00 -3.99
N PHE A 85 -3.17 2.26 -4.99
CA PHE A 85 -2.87 0.83 -4.91
C PHE A 85 -1.37 0.58 -4.87
N GLY A 86 -0.92 -0.12 -3.85
CA GLY A 86 0.49 -0.33 -3.51
C GLY A 86 1.15 -1.54 -4.16
N GLY A 87 0.53 -2.18 -5.17
CA GLY A 87 1.13 -3.32 -5.89
C GLY A 87 0.78 -4.69 -5.33
N ASP A 88 1.30 -5.73 -5.99
CA ASP A 88 1.01 -7.15 -5.75
C ASP A 88 -0.48 -7.49 -5.92
N LEU A 89 -0.97 -7.27 -7.14
CA LEU A 89 -2.38 -7.39 -7.53
C LEU A 89 -2.87 -8.85 -7.52
N ALA A 90 -2.16 -9.73 -8.23
CA ALA A 90 -2.56 -11.12 -8.42
C ALA A 90 -1.45 -12.10 -8.05
N GLY A 91 -1.82 -13.19 -7.40
CA GLY A 91 -0.89 -14.25 -7.04
C GLY A 91 -0.43 -15.12 -8.22
N ASP A 92 -1.14 -15.06 -9.35
CA ASP A 92 -0.81 -15.77 -10.59
C ASP A 92 -1.40 -15.05 -11.81
N ALA A 93 -0.82 -15.24 -13.01
CA ALA A 93 -1.29 -14.63 -14.25
C ALA A 93 -2.75 -15.00 -14.60
N ALA A 94 -3.17 -16.23 -14.27
CA ALA A 94 -4.54 -16.68 -14.50
C ALA A 94 -5.61 -15.91 -13.71
N TRP A 95 -5.21 -15.09 -12.76
CA TRP A 95 -6.10 -14.32 -11.89
C TRP A 95 -6.12 -12.82 -12.17
N ILE A 96 -5.35 -12.37 -13.16
CA ILE A 96 -5.26 -10.94 -13.50
C ILE A 96 -6.63 -10.40 -13.92
N ASP A 97 -7.36 -11.10 -14.81
CA ASP A 97 -8.66 -10.64 -15.28
C ASP A 97 -9.65 -10.47 -14.11
N ARG A 98 -9.68 -11.44 -13.19
CA ARG A 98 -10.52 -11.35 -11.99
C ARG A 98 -10.07 -10.25 -11.03
N ALA A 99 -8.79 -9.97 -10.98
CA ALA A 99 -8.27 -8.87 -10.19
C ALA A 99 -8.67 -7.52 -10.78
N VAL A 100 -8.65 -7.39 -12.11
CA VAL A 100 -9.17 -6.22 -12.84
C VAL A 100 -10.68 -6.06 -12.62
N GLU A 101 -11.44 -7.17 -12.71
CA GLU A 101 -12.88 -7.16 -12.41
C GLU A 101 -13.16 -6.62 -10.99
N PHE A 102 -12.38 -7.07 -9.99
CA PHE A 102 -12.49 -6.54 -8.64
C PHE A 102 -12.15 -5.04 -8.58
N LEU A 103 -11.03 -4.60 -9.16
CA LEU A 103 -10.64 -3.19 -9.16
C LEU A 103 -11.70 -2.29 -9.81
N ARG A 104 -12.42 -2.77 -10.82
CA ARG A 104 -13.55 -2.07 -11.45
C ARG A 104 -14.75 -1.91 -10.53
N THR A 105 -14.85 -2.66 -9.43
CA THR A 105 -15.91 -2.46 -8.43
C THR A 105 -15.65 -1.27 -7.51
N ILE A 106 -14.44 -0.72 -7.52
CA ILE A 106 -14.06 0.46 -6.74
C ILE A 106 -14.72 1.69 -7.35
N PRO A 107 -15.47 2.49 -6.55
CA PRO A 107 -16.25 3.62 -7.05
C PRO A 107 -15.48 4.59 -7.94
N ASP A 108 -16.15 5.13 -8.94
CA ASP A 108 -15.67 6.27 -9.72
C ASP A 108 -15.80 7.58 -8.91
N GLY A 109 -15.06 8.58 -9.31
CA GLY A 109 -15.02 9.90 -8.67
C GLY A 109 -13.64 10.25 -8.15
N PRO A 110 -13.01 9.47 -7.24
CA PRO A 110 -11.62 9.66 -6.85
C PRO A 110 -10.63 9.42 -8.00
N ASP A 111 -9.54 10.22 -8.03
CA ASP A 111 -8.39 9.89 -8.89
C ASP A 111 -7.69 8.64 -8.37
N LYS A 112 -7.36 7.70 -9.28
CA LYS A 112 -6.84 6.38 -8.91
C LYS A 112 -5.42 6.19 -9.44
N PHE A 113 -4.48 5.88 -8.53
CA PHE A 113 -3.08 5.63 -8.85
C PHE A 113 -2.65 4.23 -8.39
N ALA A 114 -1.70 3.63 -9.10
CA ALA A 114 -1.12 2.35 -8.75
C ALA A 114 0.39 2.36 -8.92
N VAL A 115 1.08 1.48 -8.21
CA VAL A 115 2.48 1.10 -8.47
C VAL A 115 2.57 -0.41 -8.65
N CYS A 116 3.62 -0.88 -9.34
CA CYS A 116 3.93 -2.29 -9.41
C CYS A 116 4.52 -2.79 -8.09
N GLY A 117 4.09 -3.97 -7.66
CA GLY A 117 4.78 -4.74 -6.66
C GLY A 117 5.86 -5.65 -7.28
N ASN A 118 6.55 -6.39 -6.43
CA ASN A 118 7.58 -7.32 -6.93
C ASN A 118 6.97 -8.50 -7.71
N TRP A 119 5.71 -8.82 -7.51
CA TRP A 119 5.03 -9.86 -8.28
C TRP A 119 4.76 -9.43 -9.72
N GLU A 120 4.37 -8.18 -9.97
CA GLU A 120 4.24 -7.63 -11.31
C GLU A 120 5.60 -7.58 -12.03
N LEU A 121 6.63 -7.07 -11.37
CA LEU A 121 7.95 -6.85 -11.97
C LEU A 121 8.71 -8.15 -12.26
N ARG A 122 8.53 -9.21 -11.46
CA ARG A 122 9.11 -10.55 -11.71
C ARG A 122 8.53 -11.24 -12.92
N ARG A 123 7.33 -10.87 -13.35
CA ARG A 123 6.61 -11.51 -14.45
C ARG A 123 7.05 -10.94 -15.81
N ARG A 124 8.27 -11.27 -16.21
CA ARG A 124 8.90 -10.73 -17.42
C ARG A 124 8.17 -11.01 -18.74
N TRP A 125 7.16 -11.90 -18.75
CA TRP A 125 6.30 -12.12 -19.93
C TRP A 125 5.18 -11.07 -20.06
N ILE A 126 4.92 -10.27 -19.06
CA ILE A 126 4.03 -9.10 -19.11
C ILE A 126 4.93 -7.87 -19.16
N THR A 127 4.86 -7.13 -20.27
CA THR A 127 5.68 -5.92 -20.43
C THR A 127 5.20 -4.79 -19.52
N PRO A 128 6.04 -3.81 -19.22
CA PRO A 128 5.62 -2.62 -18.47
C PRO A 128 4.40 -1.92 -19.06
N GLU A 129 4.36 -1.81 -20.39
CA GLU A 129 3.25 -1.18 -21.12
C GLU A 129 1.95 -1.99 -20.89
N ARG A 130 2.03 -3.31 -20.94
CA ARG A 130 0.87 -4.18 -20.70
C ARG A 130 0.36 -4.05 -19.25
N TRP A 131 1.26 -3.83 -18.26
CA TRP A 131 0.80 -3.53 -16.89
C TRP A 131 0.07 -2.19 -16.83
N SER A 132 0.53 -1.17 -17.56
CA SER A 132 -0.16 0.12 -17.66
C SER A 132 -1.57 -0.06 -18.24
N ASP A 133 -1.73 -0.86 -19.30
CA ASP A 133 -3.04 -1.18 -19.88
C ASP A 133 -3.94 -1.89 -18.87
N ILE A 134 -3.41 -2.91 -18.18
CA ILE A 134 -4.16 -3.70 -17.17
C ILE A 134 -4.71 -2.80 -16.06
N PHE A 135 -3.90 -1.89 -15.53
CA PHE A 135 -4.36 -0.94 -14.51
C PHE A 135 -5.32 0.11 -15.08
N ALA A 136 -5.07 0.60 -16.29
CA ALA A 136 -5.95 1.56 -16.98
C ALA A 136 -7.33 0.98 -17.26
N GLU A 137 -7.44 -0.31 -17.59
CA GLU A 137 -8.71 -1.03 -17.75
C GLU A 137 -9.59 -0.99 -16.48
N ALA A 138 -8.97 -0.82 -15.31
CA ALA A 138 -9.66 -0.67 -14.02
C ALA A 138 -9.75 0.79 -13.54
N GLY A 139 -9.37 1.76 -14.38
CA GLY A 139 -9.40 3.18 -14.08
C GLY A 139 -8.24 3.67 -13.20
N PHE A 140 -7.17 2.87 -13.03
CA PHE A 140 -5.97 3.28 -12.30
C PHE A 140 -4.88 3.75 -13.24
N ARG A 141 -4.25 4.88 -12.94
CA ARG A 141 -3.02 5.31 -13.58
C ARG A 141 -1.84 4.63 -12.89
N LEU A 142 -1.11 3.77 -13.63
CA LEU A 142 0.12 3.17 -13.14
C LEU A 142 1.25 4.21 -13.15
N LEU A 143 1.93 4.37 -12.02
CA LEU A 143 3.10 5.24 -11.86
C LEU A 143 4.37 4.38 -11.74
N ARG A 144 5.33 4.60 -12.63
CA ARG A 144 6.62 3.89 -12.63
C ARG A 144 7.77 4.88 -12.74
N ASN A 145 8.35 5.25 -11.59
CA ASN A 145 9.39 6.28 -11.48
C ASN A 145 8.95 7.62 -12.12
N GLU A 146 7.67 7.93 -12.01
CA GLU A 146 7.06 9.14 -12.52
C GLU A 146 6.15 9.80 -11.50
N THR A 147 5.86 11.09 -11.71
CA THR A 147 4.99 11.89 -10.85
C THR A 147 3.71 12.23 -11.58
N ALA A 148 2.58 12.16 -10.86
CA ALA A 148 1.30 12.69 -11.27
C ALA A 148 0.73 13.58 -10.17
N GLU A 149 -0.06 14.58 -10.56
CA GLU A 149 -0.70 15.48 -9.61
C GLU A 149 -2.21 15.25 -9.61
N ALA A 150 -2.81 15.20 -8.41
CA ALA A 150 -4.25 15.25 -8.22
C ALA A 150 -4.57 15.94 -6.89
N HIS A 151 -5.55 16.82 -6.87
CA HIS A 151 -6.03 17.54 -5.68
C HIS A 151 -4.91 18.29 -4.91
N GLY A 152 -3.84 18.72 -5.59
CA GLY A 152 -2.67 19.35 -4.99
C GLY A 152 -1.66 18.36 -4.40
N ILE A 153 -1.91 17.06 -4.48
CA ILE A 153 -0.98 16.00 -4.04
C ILE A 153 -0.13 15.57 -5.23
N LEU A 154 1.18 15.56 -5.06
CA LEU A 154 2.13 15.02 -6.04
C LEU A 154 2.40 13.55 -5.73
N PHE A 155 1.71 12.64 -6.41
CA PHE A 155 1.96 11.20 -6.30
C PHE A 155 3.20 10.82 -7.11
N HIS A 156 4.21 10.29 -6.45
CA HIS A 156 5.40 9.75 -7.12
C HIS A 156 5.43 8.22 -6.92
N GLY A 157 5.28 7.46 -8.02
CA GLY A 157 5.42 6.01 -7.99
C GLY A 157 6.89 5.61 -8.08
N LEU A 158 7.39 4.83 -7.12
CA LEU A 158 8.75 4.33 -7.09
C LEU A 158 8.77 2.82 -7.37
N ASP A 159 9.46 2.40 -8.41
CA ASP A 159 9.68 0.98 -8.73
C ASP A 159 10.49 0.28 -7.63
N ASP A 160 10.30 -1.03 -7.49
CA ASP A 160 11.10 -1.84 -6.57
C ASP A 160 12.58 -1.82 -6.95
N ALA A 161 13.46 -1.70 -5.96
CA ALA A 161 14.90 -1.61 -6.14
C ALA A 161 15.53 -2.87 -6.72
N LYS A 162 14.94 -4.02 -6.40
CA LYS A 162 15.49 -5.33 -6.73
C LYS A 162 14.95 -5.87 -8.05
N GLU A 163 13.66 -5.66 -8.28
CA GLU A 163 12.93 -6.25 -9.40
C GLU A 163 12.63 -5.23 -10.52
N GLY A 164 12.83 -3.93 -10.26
CA GLY A 164 12.60 -2.82 -11.18
C GLY A 164 13.77 -1.83 -11.25
N ASP A 165 13.50 -0.63 -11.71
CA ASP A 165 14.48 0.44 -11.97
C ASP A 165 14.54 1.51 -10.87
N GLY A 166 13.97 1.23 -9.69
CA GLY A 166 13.86 2.20 -8.61
C GLY A 166 15.20 2.84 -8.19
N LEU A 167 16.31 2.08 -8.24
CA LEU A 167 17.65 2.57 -7.85
C LEU A 167 18.16 3.74 -8.71
N SER A 168 17.93 3.68 -10.02
CA SER A 168 18.44 4.69 -10.95
C SER A 168 17.61 5.99 -10.95
N ARG A 169 16.40 5.97 -10.37
CA ARG A 169 15.40 7.02 -10.49
C ARG A 169 15.01 7.70 -9.16
N ALA A 170 15.60 7.29 -8.04
CA ALA A 170 15.31 7.90 -6.72
C ALA A 170 15.53 9.42 -6.68
N ALA A 171 16.43 9.95 -7.53
CA ALA A 171 16.68 11.38 -7.64
C ALA A 171 15.56 12.17 -8.37
N SER A 172 14.57 11.48 -8.98
CA SER A 172 13.46 12.15 -9.69
C SER A 172 12.26 12.50 -8.78
N ILE A 173 12.32 12.18 -7.49
CA ILE A 173 11.26 12.52 -6.53
C ILE A 173 11.25 14.03 -6.32
N PRO A 174 10.10 14.71 -6.50
CA PRO A 174 10.02 16.15 -6.28
C PRO A 174 10.34 16.52 -4.82
N LEU A 175 11.10 17.60 -4.62
CA LEU A 175 11.40 18.14 -3.29
C LEU A 175 10.30 19.13 -2.88
N SER A 176 9.15 18.62 -2.48
CA SER A 176 8.00 19.41 -2.07
C SER A 176 7.27 18.78 -0.89
N GLU A 177 6.65 19.60 -0.04
CA GLU A 177 5.90 19.14 1.14
C GLU A 177 4.62 18.36 0.80
N ASN A 178 4.09 18.54 -0.42
CA ASN A 178 2.87 17.88 -0.89
C ASN A 178 3.13 16.56 -1.63
N VAL A 179 4.33 15.98 -1.52
CA VAL A 179 4.67 14.71 -2.18
C VAL A 179 4.18 13.53 -1.36
N CYS A 180 3.47 12.62 -2.03
CA CYS A 180 3.15 11.29 -1.57
C CYS A 180 3.89 10.26 -2.44
N VAL A 181 4.86 9.58 -1.88
CA VAL A 181 5.61 8.50 -2.55
C VAL A 181 4.85 7.19 -2.37
N LEU A 182 4.50 6.54 -3.47
CA LEU A 182 3.99 5.19 -3.49
C LEU A 182 5.15 4.24 -3.79
N SER A 183 5.53 3.41 -2.84
CA SER A 183 6.59 2.42 -3.00
C SER A 183 6.10 1.08 -2.47
N HIS A 184 6.00 0.07 -3.34
CA HIS A 184 5.55 -1.24 -2.87
C HIS A 184 6.39 -1.74 -1.70
N ASN A 185 7.71 -1.69 -1.84
CA ASN A 185 8.66 -2.23 -0.87
C ASN A 185 9.24 -1.14 0.05
N PRO A 186 9.05 -1.20 1.38
CA PRO A 186 9.61 -0.23 2.30
C PRO A 186 11.14 -0.21 2.31
N ASP A 187 11.80 -1.33 1.96
CA ASP A 187 13.26 -1.37 1.87
C ASP A 187 13.76 -0.49 0.72
N THR A 188 13.02 -0.46 -0.40
CA THR A 188 13.31 0.44 -1.50
C THR A 188 13.27 1.89 -1.03
N ALA A 189 12.18 2.30 -0.38
CA ALA A 189 12.04 3.66 0.13
C ALA A 189 13.12 4.01 1.17
N ALA A 190 13.40 3.10 2.12
CA ALA A 190 14.31 3.37 3.23
C ALA A 190 15.80 3.36 2.84
N ALA A 191 16.19 2.53 1.85
CA ALA A 191 17.58 2.36 1.45
C ALA A 191 18.00 3.27 0.29
N MET A 192 17.02 3.68 -0.53
CA MET A 192 17.30 4.32 -1.81
C MET A 192 16.97 5.79 -1.88
N LEU A 193 16.11 6.28 -0.97
CA LEU A 193 15.86 7.70 -0.89
C LEU A 193 17.06 8.36 -0.20
N PRO A 194 17.90 9.10 -0.93
CA PRO A 194 18.92 9.88 -0.29
C PRO A 194 18.27 10.90 0.64
N SER A 195 18.97 11.30 1.69
CA SER A 195 18.44 12.25 2.68
C SER A 195 17.96 13.56 2.03
N GLU A 196 18.58 13.95 0.91
CA GLU A 196 18.19 15.11 0.12
C GLU A 196 16.79 14.95 -0.48
N SER A 197 16.43 13.77 -0.98
CA SER A 197 15.09 13.48 -1.54
C SER A 197 14.00 13.47 -0.46
N LEU A 198 14.39 13.32 0.80
CA LEU A 198 13.49 13.42 1.95
C LEU A 198 13.38 14.86 2.50
N GLY A 199 14.09 15.84 1.89
CA GLY A 199 14.13 17.21 2.37
C GLY A 199 12.80 17.95 2.41
N GLY A 200 11.83 17.54 1.53
CA GLY A 200 10.44 18.00 1.58
C GLY A 200 9.58 17.27 2.61
N ALA A 201 10.17 16.39 3.42
CA ALA A 201 9.45 15.53 4.37
C ALA A 201 8.24 14.81 3.73
N PRO A 202 8.40 14.06 2.62
CA PRO A 202 7.30 13.41 1.92
C PRO A 202 6.58 12.40 2.82
N LEU A 203 5.31 12.12 2.47
CA LEU A 203 4.62 10.92 2.93
C LEU A 203 5.03 9.74 2.04
N ILE A 204 5.28 8.59 2.62
CA ILE A 204 5.62 7.36 1.90
C ILE A 204 4.64 6.26 2.31
N LEU A 205 3.96 5.64 1.34
CA LEU A 205 3.02 4.54 1.56
C LEU A 205 3.58 3.26 0.96
N CYS A 206 3.70 2.20 1.78
CA CYS A 206 4.32 0.92 1.43
C CYS A 206 3.44 -0.28 1.77
N GLY A 207 3.61 -1.38 1.01
CA GLY A 207 3.08 -2.71 1.25
C GLY A 207 4.17 -3.75 1.52
N HIS A 208 4.16 -4.87 0.74
CA HIS A 208 5.19 -5.90 0.63
C HIS A 208 5.40 -6.81 1.83
N THR A 209 5.43 -6.28 3.05
CA THR A 209 5.79 -7.02 4.25
C THR A 209 4.66 -7.90 4.78
N HIS A 210 3.43 -7.64 4.35
CA HIS A 210 2.21 -8.25 4.89
C HIS A 210 2.06 -8.13 6.42
N GLY A 211 2.79 -7.18 7.05
CA GLY A 211 2.93 -7.12 8.50
C GLY A 211 3.54 -8.40 9.09
N GLY A 212 4.18 -9.23 8.25
CA GLY A 212 4.71 -10.55 8.58
C GLY A 212 3.67 -11.66 8.65
N GLN A 213 2.39 -11.43 8.31
CA GLN A 213 1.23 -12.34 8.35
C GLN A 213 0.98 -13.05 9.69
N PHE A 214 2.04 -13.55 10.34
CA PHE A 214 2.02 -14.25 11.62
C PHE A 214 2.69 -13.38 12.68
N ARG A 215 1.88 -12.80 13.56
CA ARG A 215 2.34 -11.89 14.61
C ARG A 215 2.06 -12.47 15.99
N VAL A 216 2.95 -12.19 16.92
CA VAL A 216 2.76 -12.50 18.35
C VAL A 216 2.56 -11.17 19.08
N PRO A 217 1.46 -11.01 19.85
CA PRO A 217 1.26 -9.80 20.64
C PRO A 217 2.47 -9.48 21.52
N GLY A 218 2.92 -8.22 21.49
CA GLY A 218 4.11 -7.76 22.22
C GLY A 218 5.47 -8.11 21.58
N PHE A 219 5.50 -9.07 20.65
CA PHE A 219 6.76 -9.48 19.98
C PHE A 219 6.84 -8.99 18.52
N GLY A 220 5.71 -8.84 17.84
CA GLY A 220 5.63 -8.48 16.42
C GLY A 220 5.65 -9.69 15.48
N ALA A 221 6.09 -9.50 14.23
CA ALA A 221 6.17 -10.57 13.24
C ALA A 221 7.16 -11.68 13.63
N ILE A 222 6.80 -12.94 13.31
CA ILE A 222 7.74 -14.07 13.43
C ILE A 222 8.76 -14.00 12.30
N LEU A 223 8.28 -13.75 11.07
CA LEU A 223 9.08 -13.56 9.86
C LEU A 223 8.59 -12.33 9.11
N THR A 224 9.46 -11.67 8.38
CA THR A 224 9.12 -10.53 7.50
C THR A 224 9.95 -10.61 6.23
N SER A 225 9.42 -10.08 5.13
CA SER A 225 10.12 -9.96 3.85
C SER A 225 11.08 -8.76 3.78
N SER A 226 11.05 -7.84 4.75
CA SER A 226 11.96 -6.71 4.81
C SER A 226 13.39 -7.14 5.14
N GLN A 227 14.39 -6.60 4.42
CA GLN A 227 15.82 -6.77 4.71
C GLN A 227 16.21 -6.14 6.04
N PHE A 228 15.46 -5.13 6.49
CA PHE A 228 15.63 -4.51 7.80
C PHE A 228 14.95 -5.30 8.94
N GLY A 229 14.37 -6.47 8.61
CA GLY A 229 13.67 -7.30 9.57
C GLY A 229 12.52 -6.55 10.24
N LYS A 230 12.36 -6.72 11.54
CA LYS A 230 11.29 -6.09 12.32
C LYS A 230 11.31 -4.56 12.38
N ARG A 231 12.38 -3.94 11.91
CA ARG A 231 12.52 -2.47 11.96
C ARG A 231 11.64 -1.74 10.98
N LEU A 232 11.22 -2.40 9.90
CA LEU A 232 10.29 -1.86 8.89
C LEU A 232 9.21 -2.90 8.53
N GLU A 233 8.70 -3.61 9.52
CA GLU A 233 7.77 -4.71 9.26
C GLU A 233 6.31 -4.27 9.10
N TYR A 234 5.87 -3.21 9.80
CA TYR A 234 4.47 -2.83 9.86
C TYR A 234 4.24 -1.55 10.66
N GLY A 235 3.35 -0.72 10.20
CA GLY A 235 2.88 0.47 10.91
C GLY A 235 3.57 1.76 10.48
N PRO A 236 3.37 2.83 11.24
CA PRO A 236 3.89 4.15 10.94
C PRO A 236 5.31 4.35 11.45
N TYR A 237 6.11 5.09 10.65
CA TYR A 237 7.49 5.44 10.94
C TYR A 237 7.74 6.92 10.61
N ARG A 238 8.67 7.53 11.35
CA ARG A 238 9.18 8.88 11.07
C ARG A 238 10.70 8.85 10.89
N HIS A 239 11.17 9.60 9.91
CA HIS A 239 12.60 9.76 9.67
C HIS A 239 13.18 10.84 10.59
N ASN A 240 14.15 10.48 11.44
CA ASN A 240 14.62 11.32 12.54
C ASN A 240 15.25 12.65 12.10
N THR A 241 15.84 12.70 10.90
CA THR A 241 16.58 13.87 10.43
C THR A 241 15.73 14.79 9.58
N THR A 242 14.89 14.22 8.70
CA THR A 242 14.14 14.99 7.71
C THR A 242 12.67 15.20 8.07
N GLY A 243 12.15 14.43 9.04
CA GLY A 243 10.74 14.44 9.38
C GLY A 243 9.83 13.73 8.36
N ALA A 244 10.40 13.11 7.32
CA ALA A 244 9.60 12.29 6.39
C ALA A 244 8.85 11.19 7.14
N GLU A 245 7.65 10.88 6.68
CA GLU A 245 6.76 9.93 7.33
C GLU A 245 6.49 8.76 6.38
N MET A 246 6.51 7.53 6.91
CA MET A 246 6.25 6.32 6.14
C MET A 246 5.24 5.45 6.87
N TYR A 247 4.33 4.87 6.12
CA TYR A 247 3.48 3.80 6.64
C TYR A 247 3.66 2.52 5.84
N VAL A 248 3.95 1.43 6.54
CA VAL A 248 4.04 0.08 5.98
C VAL A 248 2.76 -0.68 6.36
N THR A 249 1.89 -0.92 5.37
CA THR A 249 0.62 -1.61 5.62
C THR A 249 0.80 -3.13 5.76
N ALA A 250 -0.13 -3.75 6.49
CA ALA A 250 -0.24 -5.21 6.52
C ALA A 250 -0.77 -5.78 5.19
N GLY A 251 -1.30 -4.94 4.29
CA GLY A 251 -1.92 -5.40 3.06
C GLY A 251 -3.17 -6.24 3.29
N ILE A 252 -3.79 -6.73 2.21
CA ILE A 252 -5.07 -7.44 2.29
C ILE A 252 -4.91 -8.95 2.13
N GLY A 253 -4.25 -9.40 1.06
CA GLY A 253 -4.06 -10.81 0.74
C GLY A 253 -3.06 -11.53 1.65
N ALA A 254 -2.68 -12.73 1.27
CA ALA A 254 -1.67 -13.51 1.97
C ALA A 254 -0.79 -14.27 0.97
N THR A 255 0.47 -14.45 1.31
CA THR A 255 1.45 -15.25 0.56
C THR A 255 1.79 -16.53 1.32
N TRP A 256 2.45 -17.48 0.66
CA TRP A 256 2.96 -18.74 1.23
C TRP A 256 1.90 -19.59 1.95
N PHE A 257 1.52 -19.26 3.15
CA PHE A 257 0.62 -20.06 3.98
C PHE A 257 -0.87 -19.74 3.83
N HIS A 258 -1.22 -18.76 3.00
CA HIS A 258 -2.61 -18.32 2.77
C HIS A 258 -3.40 -18.07 4.06
N ALA A 259 -2.73 -17.67 5.12
CA ALA A 259 -3.32 -17.41 6.44
C ALA A 259 -2.65 -16.22 7.13
N ARG A 260 -3.39 -15.58 8.03
CA ARG A 260 -2.91 -14.51 8.89
C ARG A 260 -3.25 -14.80 10.34
N VAL A 261 -2.34 -14.52 11.26
CA VAL A 261 -2.53 -14.68 12.70
C VAL A 261 -2.16 -13.39 13.41
N CYS A 262 -3.08 -12.82 14.19
CA CYS A 262 -2.92 -11.52 14.85
C CYS A 262 -2.48 -10.39 13.89
N CYS A 263 -2.80 -10.51 12.61
CA CYS A 263 -2.45 -9.60 11.52
C CYS A 263 -3.61 -9.52 10.52
N PRO A 264 -4.72 -8.85 10.86
CA PRO A 264 -5.88 -8.76 9.98
C PRO A 264 -5.53 -8.05 8.67
N PRO A 265 -6.29 -8.31 7.59
CA PRO A 265 -6.20 -7.54 6.36
C PRO A 265 -6.49 -6.07 6.64
N GLU A 266 -5.78 -5.17 5.97
CA GLU A 266 -5.79 -3.75 6.31
C GLU A 266 -5.87 -2.84 5.08
N VAL A 267 -6.63 -1.75 5.21
CA VAL A 267 -6.60 -0.58 4.34
C VAL A 267 -6.33 0.66 5.17
N LEU A 268 -5.77 1.69 4.57
CA LEU A 268 -5.42 2.94 5.23
C LEU A 268 -6.31 4.08 4.71
N MET A 269 -6.91 4.81 5.61
CA MET A 269 -7.54 6.09 5.32
C MET A 269 -6.61 7.21 5.81
N VAL A 270 -5.90 7.82 4.88
CA VAL A 270 -4.95 8.91 5.13
C VAL A 270 -5.69 10.23 5.06
N ASN A 271 -5.55 11.05 6.09
CA ASN A 271 -6.13 12.39 6.17
C ASN A 271 -5.03 13.42 6.41
N PHE A 272 -5.09 14.54 5.70
CA PHE A 272 -4.18 15.65 5.86
C PHE A 272 -4.82 16.79 6.66
N CYS A 273 -4.05 17.44 7.55
CA CYS A 273 -4.47 18.55 8.40
C CYS A 273 -3.41 19.65 8.47
#